data_2f45b8569098f19808d013c050b4fd74
#
_entry.id   2f45b8569098f19808d013c050b4fd74
#
_cell.length_a   1.000
_cell.length_b   1.000
_cell.length_c   1.000
_cell.angle_alpha   90.00
_cell.angle_beta   90.00
_cell.angle_gamma   90.00
#
_symmetry.space_group_name_H-M   'P 1'
#
loop_
_entity.id
_entity.type
_entity.pdbx_description
1 polymer ?
#
loop_
_entity_poly.entity_id
_entity_poly.type
_entity_poly.pdbx_seq_one_letter_code
_entity_poly.pdbx_strand_id
1 'polypeptide(L)'
;GMTTAILEVSKKVLEAVPNVELVSFLLIMFTLAFGLKMIFSATAFTILEIAWHGLHSWVIMYLYVWPLLILVIWLFRKHANVWFCSFVSAIYGLSFGALCSIVYIFIGGPYMAFPWWVAGIPWDIVHGVSNFIICLVLYRPIDLAMKRILQMIENNPGE
;
A
#
# COMPACT_ATOMS: atom_id res chain seq x y z
N GLY A 1 7.88 -13.00 6.06
CA GLY A 1 7.48 -13.91 4.97
C GLY A 1 5.98 -13.90 4.68
N MET A 2 5.13 -14.22 5.65
CA MET A 2 3.66 -14.35 5.43
C MET A 2 3.01 -13.05 4.96
N THR A 3 3.31 -11.91 5.57
CA THR A 3 2.76 -10.61 5.16
C THR A 3 3.14 -10.26 3.71
N THR A 4 4.38 -10.51 3.30
CA THR A 4 4.84 -10.32 1.92
C THR A 4 4.06 -11.22 0.95
N ALA A 5 3.87 -12.49 1.28
CA ALA A 5 3.10 -13.42 0.45
C ALA A 5 1.63 -12.98 0.29
N ILE A 6 1.00 -12.45 1.36
CA ILE A 6 -0.36 -11.93 1.28
C ILE A 6 -0.41 -10.68 0.37
N LEU A 7 0.57 -9.79 0.42
CA LEU A 7 0.65 -8.63 -0.47
C LEU A 7 0.76 -9.07 -1.95
N GLU A 8 1.62 -10.05 -2.25
CA GLU A 8 1.76 -10.59 -3.61
C GLU A 8 0.47 -11.22 -4.12
N VAL A 9 -0.13 -12.11 -3.33
CA VAL A 9 -1.39 -12.77 -3.71
C VAL A 9 -2.49 -11.74 -3.94
N SER A 10 -2.62 -10.75 -3.04
CA SER A 10 -3.65 -9.71 -3.15
C SER A 10 -3.50 -8.87 -4.41
N LYS A 11 -2.26 -8.54 -4.80
CA LYS A 11 -1.96 -7.85 -6.05
C LYS A 11 -2.35 -8.70 -7.26
N LYS A 12 -1.94 -9.96 -7.28
CA LYS A 12 -2.23 -10.88 -8.40
C LYS A 12 -3.73 -11.13 -8.59
N VAL A 13 -4.50 -11.24 -7.52
CA VAL A 13 -5.96 -11.46 -7.60
C VAL A 13 -6.68 -10.29 -8.28
N LEU A 14 -6.22 -9.06 -8.10
CA LEU A 14 -6.84 -7.85 -8.65
C LEU A 14 -6.10 -7.28 -9.87
N GLU A 15 -5.07 -7.95 -10.37
CA GLU A 15 -4.23 -7.47 -11.49
C GLU A 15 -5.03 -7.13 -12.75
N ALA A 16 -6.17 -7.79 -12.97
CA ALA A 16 -7.05 -7.54 -14.12
C ALA A 16 -7.84 -6.23 -14.03
N VAL A 17 -7.90 -5.59 -12.85
CA VAL A 17 -8.68 -4.36 -12.63
C VAL A 17 -7.73 -3.21 -12.32
N PRO A 18 -7.44 -2.34 -13.29
CA PRO A 18 -6.47 -1.25 -13.09
C PRO A 18 -6.85 -0.33 -11.93
N ASN A 19 -5.88 -0.02 -11.07
CA ASN A 19 -6.00 0.89 -9.93
C ASN A 19 -7.08 0.51 -8.89
N VAL A 20 -7.53 -0.75 -8.89
CA VAL A 20 -8.27 -1.36 -7.78
C VAL A 20 -7.34 -2.40 -7.14
N GLU A 21 -6.92 -2.16 -5.89
CA GLU A 21 -5.90 -2.98 -5.26
C GLU A 21 -6.12 -3.10 -3.75
N LEU A 22 -5.58 -4.16 -3.16
CA LEU A 22 -5.65 -4.43 -1.72
C LEU A 22 -4.33 -4.12 -0.99
N VAL A 23 -3.25 -3.85 -1.71
CA VAL A 23 -1.90 -3.70 -1.13
C VAL A 23 -1.85 -2.52 -0.18
N SER A 24 -2.39 -1.35 -0.57
CA SER A 24 -2.46 -0.16 0.29
C SER A 24 -3.23 -0.44 1.57
N PHE A 25 -4.41 -1.05 1.45
CA PHE A 25 -5.23 -1.42 2.60
C PHE A 25 -4.51 -2.41 3.53
N LEU A 26 -3.92 -3.46 3.00
CA LEU A 26 -3.19 -4.46 3.78
C LEU A 26 -1.95 -3.87 4.45
N LEU A 27 -1.21 -2.99 3.76
CA LEU A 27 -0.10 -2.26 4.37
C LEU A 27 -0.54 -1.39 5.54
N ILE A 28 -1.70 -0.71 5.43
CA ILE A 28 -2.29 0.05 6.53
C ILE A 28 -2.55 -0.89 7.72
N MET A 29 -3.31 -1.97 7.50
CA MET A 29 -3.69 -2.90 8.57
C MET A 29 -2.48 -3.57 9.22
N PHE A 30 -1.54 -4.06 8.43
CA PHE A 30 -0.33 -4.68 8.95
C PHE A 30 0.59 -3.68 9.66
N THR A 31 0.62 -2.41 9.21
CA THR A 31 1.37 -1.37 9.90
C THR A 31 0.78 -1.06 11.28
N LEU A 32 -0.53 -1.06 11.41
CA LEU A 32 -1.19 -0.89 12.71
C LEU A 32 -0.86 -2.05 13.67
N ALA A 33 -0.69 -3.26 13.17
CA ALA A 33 -0.37 -4.44 13.99
C ALA A 33 1.14 -4.60 14.27
N PHE A 34 1.99 -4.39 13.27
CA PHE A 34 3.42 -4.75 13.34
C PHE A 34 4.35 -3.53 13.32
N GLY A 35 3.80 -2.32 13.16
CA GLY A 35 4.56 -1.07 13.16
C GLY A 35 5.52 -0.95 11.96
N LEU A 36 6.64 -0.26 12.18
CA LEU A 36 7.66 0.00 11.15
C LEU A 36 8.35 -1.26 10.60
N LYS A 37 8.20 -2.42 11.25
CA LYS A 37 8.72 -3.69 10.71
C LYS A 37 8.12 -4.01 9.34
N MET A 38 6.97 -3.43 9.00
CA MET A 38 6.35 -3.58 7.68
C MET A 38 7.18 -3.01 6.53
N ILE A 39 8.15 -2.12 6.79
CA ILE A 39 9.11 -1.66 5.78
C ILE A 39 9.87 -2.86 5.18
N PHE A 40 10.30 -3.82 6.00
CA PHE A 40 10.97 -5.02 5.51
C PHE A 40 10.07 -5.86 4.59
N SER A 41 8.78 -5.99 4.95
CA SER A 41 7.82 -6.71 4.11
C SER A 41 7.53 -5.99 2.79
N ALA A 42 7.41 -4.66 2.81
CA ALA A 42 7.23 -3.84 1.62
C ALA A 42 8.48 -3.88 0.70
N THR A 43 9.68 -3.87 1.29
CA THR A 43 10.93 -4.02 0.53
C THR A 43 11.02 -5.41 -0.11
N ALA A 44 10.71 -6.47 0.65
CA ALA A 44 10.68 -7.83 0.11
C ALA A 44 9.64 -7.98 -1.03
N PHE A 45 8.45 -7.38 -0.87
CA PHE A 45 7.43 -7.29 -1.91
C PHE A 45 7.98 -6.60 -3.17
N THR A 46 8.65 -5.45 -3.02
CA THR A 46 9.25 -4.74 -4.17
C THR A 46 10.34 -5.58 -4.85
N ILE A 47 11.15 -6.32 -4.09
CA ILE A 47 12.18 -7.22 -4.66
C ILE A 47 11.53 -8.33 -5.48
N LEU A 48 10.43 -8.93 -5.00
CA LEU A 48 9.68 -9.94 -5.75
C LEU A 48 9.10 -9.36 -7.04
N GLU A 49 8.55 -8.15 -6.98
CA GLU A 49 8.05 -7.45 -8.16
C GLU A 49 9.15 -7.18 -9.21
N ILE A 50 10.36 -6.82 -8.75
CA ILE A 50 11.54 -6.70 -9.64
C ILE A 50 11.88 -8.06 -10.27
N ALA A 51 11.82 -9.13 -9.50
CA ALA A 51 12.13 -10.48 -10.01
C ALA A 51 11.11 -10.96 -11.06
N TRP A 52 9.82 -10.61 -10.89
CA TRP A 52 8.74 -10.99 -11.82
C TRP A 52 8.71 -10.13 -13.08
N HIS A 53 8.87 -8.82 -12.95
CA HIS A 53 8.59 -7.86 -14.00
C HIS A 53 9.84 -7.15 -14.53
N GLY A 54 11.00 -7.33 -13.88
CA GLY A 54 12.22 -6.61 -14.20
C GLY A 54 12.27 -5.20 -13.62
N LEU A 55 13.37 -4.49 -13.85
CA LEU A 55 13.58 -3.11 -13.40
C LEU A 55 12.86 -2.12 -14.33
N HIS A 56 11.58 -1.93 -14.09
CA HIS A 56 10.78 -0.89 -14.73
C HIS A 56 10.61 0.33 -13.82
N SER A 57 10.31 1.49 -14.40
CA SER A 57 10.10 2.73 -13.66
C SER A 57 9.07 2.60 -12.53
N TRP A 58 7.95 1.90 -12.79
CA TRP A 58 6.90 1.69 -11.79
C TRP A 58 7.33 0.80 -10.62
N VAL A 59 8.27 -0.13 -10.80
CA VAL A 59 8.80 -0.93 -9.68
C VAL A 59 9.77 -0.11 -8.82
N ILE A 60 10.55 0.79 -9.45
CA ILE A 60 11.42 1.72 -8.72
C ILE A 60 10.60 2.62 -7.79
N MET A 61 9.42 3.03 -8.23
CA MET A 61 8.49 3.83 -7.41
C MET A 61 8.11 3.11 -6.11
N TYR A 62 7.97 1.79 -6.11
CA TYR A 62 7.60 0.99 -4.94
C TYR A 62 8.61 1.08 -3.80
N LEU A 63 9.89 1.40 -4.10
CA LEU A 63 10.93 1.58 -3.09
C LEU A 63 10.66 2.72 -2.12
N TYR A 64 9.83 3.70 -2.49
CA TYR A 64 9.52 4.83 -1.62
C TYR A 64 8.03 5.02 -1.35
N VAL A 65 7.14 4.68 -2.29
CA VAL A 65 5.70 4.93 -2.09
C VAL A 65 5.12 4.06 -0.98
N TRP A 66 5.50 2.77 -0.90
CA TRP A 66 5.05 1.88 0.18
C TRP A 66 5.65 2.24 1.54
N PRO A 67 6.96 2.47 1.69
CA PRO A 67 7.54 2.99 2.93
C PRO A 67 6.91 4.31 3.39
N LEU A 68 6.56 5.21 2.47
CA LEU A 68 5.88 6.46 2.81
C LEU A 68 4.50 6.20 3.45
N LEU A 69 3.68 5.32 2.87
CA LEU A 69 2.38 4.95 3.44
C LEU A 69 2.55 4.35 4.85
N ILE A 70 3.50 3.42 5.01
CA ILE A 70 3.82 2.79 6.29
C ILE A 70 4.20 3.85 7.32
N LEU A 71 5.07 4.81 6.96
CA LEU A 71 5.51 5.88 7.84
C LEU A 71 4.33 6.77 8.27
N VAL A 72 3.49 7.19 7.33
CA VAL A 72 2.29 8.01 7.63
C VAL A 72 1.37 7.28 8.60
N ILE A 73 1.03 6.02 8.34
CA ILE A 73 0.16 5.25 9.24
C ILE A 73 0.81 5.05 10.61
N TRP A 74 2.10 4.77 10.67
CA TRP A 74 2.80 4.59 11.94
C TRP A 74 2.85 5.87 12.78
N LEU A 75 3.07 7.02 12.17
CA LEU A 75 3.07 8.32 12.84
C LEU A 75 1.71 8.64 13.46
N PHE A 76 0.64 8.37 12.71
CA PHE A 76 -0.72 8.69 13.13
C PHE A 76 -1.49 7.51 13.74
N ARG A 77 -0.83 6.39 14.05
CA ARG A 77 -1.47 5.16 14.56
C ARG A 77 -2.36 5.34 15.79
N LYS A 78 -2.08 6.36 16.63
CA LYS A 78 -2.91 6.68 17.80
C LYS A 78 -4.30 7.20 17.45
N HIS A 79 -4.49 7.71 16.23
CA HIS A 79 -5.75 8.23 15.72
C HIS A 79 -6.45 7.22 14.80
N ALA A 80 -5.86 6.01 14.65
CA ALA A 80 -6.37 5.00 13.73
C ALA A 80 -7.78 4.55 14.11
N ASN A 81 -8.68 4.74 13.19
CA ASN A 81 -10.03 4.22 13.18
C ASN A 81 -10.47 4.04 11.72
N VAL A 82 -11.62 3.42 11.50
CA VAL A 82 -12.09 3.11 10.14
C VAL A 82 -12.13 4.36 9.24
N TRP A 83 -12.63 5.48 9.73
CA TRP A 83 -12.75 6.70 8.93
C TRP A 83 -11.39 7.31 8.62
N PHE A 84 -10.54 7.44 9.63
CA PHE A 84 -9.18 7.95 9.45
C PHE A 84 -8.40 7.12 8.43
N CYS A 85 -8.39 5.80 8.58
CA CYS A 85 -7.67 4.92 7.66
C CYS A 85 -8.26 4.96 6.24
N SER A 86 -9.60 5.05 6.10
CA SER A 86 -10.23 5.18 4.79
C SER A 86 -9.88 6.50 4.11
N PHE A 87 -9.87 7.62 4.83
CA PHE A 87 -9.46 8.91 4.27
C PHE A 87 -7.97 8.93 3.91
N VAL A 88 -7.09 8.39 4.77
CA VAL A 88 -5.66 8.30 4.46
C VAL A 88 -5.43 7.43 3.23
N SER A 89 -6.12 6.29 3.12
CA SER A 89 -6.04 5.39 1.97
C SER A 89 -6.53 6.08 0.68
N ALA A 90 -7.61 6.85 0.76
CA ALA A 90 -8.13 7.63 -0.36
C ALA A 90 -7.16 8.72 -0.82
N ILE A 91 -6.64 9.52 0.12
CA ILE A 91 -5.67 10.59 -0.18
C ILE A 91 -4.40 9.99 -0.78
N TYR A 92 -3.94 8.87 -0.23
CA TYR A 92 -2.79 8.15 -0.78
C TYR A 92 -3.04 7.70 -2.22
N GLY A 93 -4.18 7.08 -2.50
CA GLY A 93 -4.56 6.67 -3.85
C GLY A 93 -4.67 7.83 -4.82
N LEU A 94 -5.30 8.94 -4.42
CA LEU A 94 -5.38 10.19 -5.20
C LEU A 94 -4.01 10.83 -5.47
N SER A 95 -3.05 10.64 -4.57
CA SER A 95 -1.70 11.20 -4.69
C SER A 95 -0.72 10.24 -5.38
N PHE A 96 -1.15 9.02 -5.70
CA PHE A 96 -0.26 7.95 -6.12
C PHE A 96 0.48 8.29 -7.42
N GLY A 97 -0.22 8.79 -8.42
CA GLY A 97 0.39 9.23 -9.69
C GLY A 97 1.37 10.38 -9.49
N ALA A 98 1.03 11.36 -8.63
CA ALA A 98 1.95 12.45 -8.30
C ALA A 98 3.23 11.92 -7.63
N LEU A 99 3.10 11.01 -6.66
CA LEU A 99 4.24 10.37 -6.02
C LEU A 99 5.06 9.58 -7.04
N CYS A 100 4.42 8.81 -7.91
CA CYS A 100 5.07 8.03 -8.94
C CYS A 100 5.77 8.89 -9.98
N SER A 101 5.28 10.09 -10.29
CA SER A 101 5.89 11.00 -11.25
C SER A 101 7.28 11.50 -10.83
N ILE A 102 7.64 11.40 -9.55
CA ILE A 102 8.95 11.81 -9.03
C ILE A 102 10.11 11.09 -9.77
N VAL A 103 9.96 9.81 -10.10
CA VAL A 103 10.99 9.07 -10.87
C VAL A 103 11.22 9.70 -12.23
N TYR A 104 10.16 10.21 -12.88
CA TYR A 104 10.28 10.83 -14.20
C TYR A 104 10.97 12.20 -14.16
N ILE A 105 11.01 12.88 -13.00
CA ILE A 105 11.84 14.08 -12.82
C ILE A 105 13.32 13.75 -13.04
N PHE A 106 13.77 12.60 -12.55
CA PHE A 106 15.16 12.15 -12.70
C PHE A 106 15.47 11.58 -14.09
N ILE A 107 14.46 11.07 -14.83
CA ILE A 107 14.64 10.48 -16.15
C ILE A 107 14.65 11.57 -17.25
N GLY A 108 13.67 12.49 -17.23
CA GLY A 108 13.47 13.47 -18.31
C GLY A 108 13.06 14.85 -17.81
N GLY A 109 13.26 15.13 -16.52
CA GLY A 109 12.97 16.42 -15.92
C GLY A 109 11.47 16.70 -15.71
N PRO A 110 11.13 17.92 -15.25
CA PRO A 110 9.73 18.31 -14.97
C PRO A 110 8.82 18.22 -16.21
N TYR A 111 9.38 18.45 -17.39
CA TYR A 111 8.65 18.38 -18.67
C TYR A 111 8.16 16.97 -19.02
N MET A 112 8.80 15.93 -18.49
CA MET A 112 8.34 14.55 -18.61
C MET A 112 7.41 14.17 -17.46
N ALA A 113 7.75 14.55 -16.24
CA ALA A 113 7.01 14.16 -15.04
C ALA A 113 5.59 14.76 -15.00
N PHE A 114 5.44 16.04 -15.34
CA PHE A 114 4.16 16.73 -15.25
C PHE A 114 3.09 16.18 -16.22
N PRO A 115 3.35 16.03 -17.54
CA PRO A 115 2.40 15.40 -18.45
C PRO A 115 2.06 13.97 -18.08
N TRP A 116 3.05 13.20 -17.58
CA TRP A 116 2.84 11.83 -17.14
C TRP A 116 1.85 11.79 -15.96
N TRP A 117 2.03 12.63 -14.94
CA TRP A 117 1.10 12.72 -13.82
C TRP A 117 -0.29 13.17 -14.26
N VAL A 118 -0.39 14.23 -15.06
CA VAL A 118 -1.69 14.76 -15.53
C VAL A 118 -2.46 13.70 -16.31
N ALA A 119 -1.80 12.92 -17.16
CA ALA A 119 -2.42 11.81 -17.88
C ALA A 119 -2.89 10.69 -16.95
N GLY A 120 -2.27 10.55 -15.76
CA GLY A 120 -2.61 9.59 -14.73
C GLY A 120 -3.80 9.97 -13.83
N ILE A 121 -4.22 11.25 -13.78
CA ILE A 121 -5.25 11.75 -12.86
C ILE A 121 -6.56 10.93 -12.89
N PRO A 122 -7.12 10.53 -14.05
CA PRO A 122 -8.32 9.70 -14.06
C PRO A 122 -8.13 8.37 -13.32
N TRP A 123 -6.95 7.79 -13.40
CA TRP A 123 -6.60 6.55 -12.72
C TRP A 123 -6.37 6.76 -11.22
N ASP A 124 -5.80 7.90 -10.83
CA ASP A 124 -5.65 8.30 -9.42
C ASP A 124 -7.02 8.47 -8.75
N ILE A 125 -8.02 8.99 -9.48
CA ILE A 125 -9.40 9.09 -8.96
C ILE A 125 -9.98 7.69 -8.69
N VAL A 126 -9.83 6.76 -9.64
CA VAL A 126 -10.27 5.37 -9.44
C VAL A 126 -9.55 4.75 -8.24
N HIS A 127 -8.24 4.94 -8.15
CA HIS A 127 -7.42 4.42 -7.06
C HIS A 127 -7.86 4.99 -5.70
N GLY A 128 -8.07 6.30 -5.60
CA GLY A 128 -8.51 6.94 -4.36
C GLY A 128 -9.90 6.50 -3.92
N VAL A 129 -10.85 6.42 -4.85
CA VAL A 129 -12.23 5.98 -4.55
C VAL A 129 -12.27 4.51 -4.16
N SER A 130 -11.59 3.64 -4.91
CA SER A 130 -11.53 2.21 -4.60
C SER A 130 -10.86 1.95 -3.26
N ASN A 131 -9.76 2.62 -2.96
CA ASN A 131 -9.05 2.51 -1.69
C ASN A 131 -9.91 2.97 -0.51
N PHE A 132 -10.68 4.05 -0.67
CA PHE A 132 -11.64 4.49 0.35
C PHE A 132 -12.66 3.41 0.66
N ILE A 133 -13.32 2.88 -0.39
CA ILE A 133 -14.39 1.88 -0.24
C ILE A 133 -13.82 0.57 0.34
N ILE A 134 -12.71 0.09 -0.17
CA ILE A 134 -12.04 -1.12 0.31
C ILE A 134 -11.70 -0.99 1.79
N CYS A 135 -11.07 0.11 2.20
CA CYS A 135 -10.73 0.33 3.59
C CYS A 135 -11.97 0.44 4.47
N LEU A 136 -12.99 1.19 4.04
CA LEU A 136 -14.23 1.35 4.80
C LEU A 136 -14.95 0.02 5.07
N VAL A 137 -15.00 -0.85 4.06
CA VAL A 137 -15.70 -2.15 4.14
C VAL A 137 -14.88 -3.18 4.89
N LEU A 138 -13.59 -3.28 4.58
CA LEU A 138 -12.74 -4.37 5.08
C LEU A 138 -12.03 -4.06 6.40
N TYR A 139 -12.00 -2.82 6.85
CA TYR A 139 -11.28 -2.44 8.08
C TYR A 139 -11.72 -3.28 9.29
N ARG A 140 -13.03 -3.28 9.60
CA ARG A 140 -13.54 -3.98 10.78
C ARG A 140 -13.33 -5.49 10.75
N PRO A 141 -13.70 -6.22 9.69
CA PRO A 141 -13.49 -7.67 9.65
C PRO A 141 -12.01 -8.05 9.73
N ILE A 142 -11.12 -7.31 9.07
CA ILE A 142 -9.68 -7.60 9.11
C ILE A 142 -9.08 -7.23 10.47
N ASP A 143 -9.44 -6.11 11.08
CA ASP A 143 -8.99 -5.74 12.44
C ASP A 143 -9.37 -6.81 13.47
N LEU A 144 -10.61 -7.31 13.41
CA LEU A 144 -11.07 -8.39 14.30
C LEU A 144 -10.31 -9.69 14.06
N ALA A 145 -10.08 -10.06 12.80
CA ALA A 145 -9.31 -11.27 12.46
C ALA A 145 -7.87 -11.18 12.97
N MET A 146 -7.22 -10.03 12.74
CA MET A 146 -5.84 -9.79 13.17
C MET A 146 -5.70 -9.83 14.70
N LYS A 147 -6.61 -9.18 15.42
CA LYS A 147 -6.62 -9.22 16.89
C LYS A 147 -6.76 -10.66 17.42
N ARG A 148 -7.62 -11.47 16.81
CA ARG A 148 -7.76 -12.89 17.19
C ARG A 148 -6.48 -13.68 16.95
N ILE A 149 -5.85 -13.50 15.80
CA ILE A 149 -4.57 -14.16 15.46
C ILE A 149 -3.48 -13.76 16.46
N LEU A 150 -3.33 -12.47 16.76
CA LEU A 150 -2.33 -12.00 17.71
C LEU A 150 -2.57 -12.56 19.12
N GLN A 151 -3.81 -12.60 19.59
CA GLN A 151 -4.16 -13.22 20.86
C GLN A 151 -3.85 -14.73 20.92
N MET A 152 -4.09 -15.47 19.83
CA MET A 152 -3.73 -16.88 19.75
C MET A 152 -2.21 -17.11 19.85
N ILE A 153 -1.42 -16.24 19.19
CA ILE A 153 0.04 -16.31 19.26
C ILE A 153 0.56 -15.96 20.67
N GLU A 154 -0.04 -14.97 21.34
CA GLU A 154 0.33 -14.58 22.70
C GLU A 154 -0.03 -15.67 23.74
N ASN A 155 -1.14 -16.38 23.54
CA ASN A 155 -1.59 -17.44 24.46
C ASN A 155 -0.86 -18.77 24.25
N ASN A 156 -0.23 -19.01 23.08
CA ASN A 156 0.56 -20.21 22.76
C ASN A 156 1.98 -19.84 22.29
N PRO A 157 2.85 -19.32 23.18
CA PRO A 157 4.17 -18.82 22.79
C PRO A 157 5.23 -19.90 22.46
N GLY A 158 4.85 -21.17 22.30
CA GLY A 158 5.85 -22.24 22.25
C GLY A 158 5.44 -23.58 21.65
N GLU A 159 4.52 -23.63 20.70
CA GLU A 159 4.38 -24.82 19.83
C GLU A 159 5.09 -24.63 18.51
#